data_62829a90a26193d514dcecdabc72e3a3
#
_entry.id   62829a90a26193d514dcecdabc72e3a3
#
_cell.length_a   1.000
_cell.length_b   1.000
_cell.length_c   1.000
_cell.angle_alpha   90.00
_cell.angle_beta   90.00
_cell.angle_gamma   90.00
#
_symmetry.space_group_name_H-M   'P 1'
#
loop_
_entity.id
_entity.type
_entity.pdbx_description
1 polymer ?
#
loop_
_entity_poly.entity_id
_entity_poly.type
_entity_poly.pdbx_seq_one_letter_code
_entity_poly.pdbx_strand_id
1 'polypeptide(L)'
;MHINRNMSAVITNNQLLRTENKLAKSMERLSSGLKINRASDNPAGIAISNKMKAQIDALDKAESNASDGVSVLQIADGALNEVASILQRMRELSVQAANGTKAYEDRVSMQNEIDELKKEVDRISRDTEYNTKSLLDGSSDVRVYGENATRFSVTESVSAKVYKMNVTEAATQAAVELPYDVPPKSGRVTVNGVVINVMSGMTKEAYLQEVRNAAAQAGCSVGVSEDGQSILIKSDYYGADESIEFAMDKEMAEKMGGLGNNEACAYEITEVEMVLPKSVADIQTNLGDKETETISIDGVDIVITKDMTDAQYEAALREAVDTAGYGVTETDKGYLVKSEAAERELIRFSYTYDLANELGITSNYVGDYTVNSRGTDAVVEIPGNDPAATADKNKADRLATGFTETTTVETNGNKVMITDNGGFSIEFLLNADYPKTEGTTEGNFEVEVTDIGSLTIQIGANEHQDMDLRLSEVSSTSLYVDTVDVSVEKGADRAMITLDEAITDLSAIRSRIGAFQNRLEYASNNLAATGENMTAAYSGILDTDMATEMTEYTQQNILSQAAISVLSQANELPQQVLSLLQ
;
A
#
# COMPACT_ATOMS: atom_id res chain seq x y z
N MET A 1 -91.73 39.93 -25.33
CA MET A 1 -91.39 38.75 -24.50
C MET A 1 -91.90 37.50 -25.19
N HIS A 2 -91.02 36.50 -25.44
CA HIS A 2 -91.47 35.24 -26.00
C HIS A 2 -91.86 34.32 -24.80
N ILE A 3 -93.15 34.17 -24.56
CA ILE A 3 -93.68 33.39 -23.40
C ILE A 3 -93.34 31.90 -23.51
N ASN A 4 -93.11 31.37 -24.73
CA ASN A 4 -92.75 29.98 -24.97
C ASN A 4 -91.26 29.62 -24.70
N ARG A 5 -90.41 30.62 -24.45
CA ARG A 5 -88.99 30.42 -24.16
C ARG A 5 -88.52 31.40 -23.08
N ASN A 6 -88.41 30.89 -21.83
CA ASN A 6 -87.93 31.71 -20.72
C ASN A 6 -86.39 31.79 -20.76
N MET A 7 -85.84 32.76 -21.49
CA MET A 7 -84.40 32.94 -21.65
C MET A 7 -83.69 33.30 -20.34
N SER A 8 -84.39 34.01 -19.43
CA SER A 8 -83.84 34.32 -18.09
C SER A 8 -83.64 33.08 -17.27
N ALA A 9 -84.62 32.16 -17.27
CA ALA A 9 -84.46 30.86 -16.56
C ALA A 9 -83.37 30.00 -17.19
N VAL A 10 -83.24 29.99 -18.55
CA VAL A 10 -82.16 29.25 -19.25
C VAL A 10 -80.77 29.78 -18.87
N ILE A 11 -80.59 31.11 -18.86
CA ILE A 11 -79.33 31.78 -18.51
C ILE A 11 -79.02 31.50 -17.05
N THR A 12 -79.96 31.59 -16.12
CA THR A 12 -79.78 31.32 -14.70
C THR A 12 -79.51 29.85 -14.46
N ASN A 13 -80.14 28.93 -15.14
CA ASN A 13 -79.88 27.51 -15.05
C ASN A 13 -78.44 27.16 -15.54
N ASN A 14 -78.02 27.75 -16.66
CA ASN A 14 -76.63 27.58 -17.13
C ASN A 14 -75.61 28.13 -16.12
N GLN A 15 -75.95 29.26 -15.45
CA GLN A 15 -75.07 29.80 -14.40
C GLN A 15 -75.09 28.93 -13.16
N LEU A 16 -76.25 28.36 -12.77
CA LEU A 16 -76.31 27.40 -11.68
C LEU A 16 -75.46 26.15 -11.94
N LEU A 17 -75.59 25.55 -13.13
CA LEU A 17 -74.77 24.37 -13.50
C LEU A 17 -73.27 24.68 -13.47
N ARG A 18 -72.86 25.89 -13.89
CA ARG A 18 -71.45 26.31 -13.78
C ARG A 18 -71.00 26.47 -12.35
N THR A 19 -71.82 27.00 -11.47
CA THR A 19 -71.56 27.18 -10.04
C THR A 19 -71.48 25.81 -9.31
N GLU A 20 -72.40 24.90 -9.62
CA GLU A 20 -72.40 23.51 -9.07
C GLU A 20 -71.15 22.76 -9.51
N ASN A 21 -70.72 22.91 -10.80
CA ASN A 21 -69.46 22.31 -11.27
C ASN A 21 -68.24 22.86 -10.52
N LYS A 22 -68.21 24.16 -10.24
CA LYS A 22 -67.14 24.79 -9.47
C LYS A 22 -67.16 24.33 -8.01
N LEU A 23 -68.37 24.25 -7.41
CA LEU A 23 -68.56 23.77 -6.05
C LEU A 23 -68.07 22.32 -5.90
N ALA A 24 -68.43 21.44 -6.86
CA ALA A 24 -67.96 20.06 -6.88
C ALA A 24 -66.44 19.94 -6.98
N LYS A 25 -65.81 20.78 -7.83
CA LYS A 25 -64.34 20.83 -7.94
C LYS A 25 -63.67 21.34 -6.67
N SER A 26 -64.24 22.38 -6.04
CA SER A 26 -63.71 22.91 -4.80
C SER A 26 -63.85 21.86 -3.64
N MET A 27 -64.96 21.14 -3.63
CA MET A 27 -65.17 20.03 -2.68
C MET A 27 -64.15 18.87 -2.92
N GLU A 28 -63.88 18.52 -4.18
CA GLU A 28 -62.89 17.53 -4.56
C GLU A 28 -61.50 17.93 -4.06
N ARG A 29 -61.08 19.20 -4.25
CA ARG A 29 -59.81 19.76 -3.79
C ARG A 29 -59.72 19.79 -2.25
N LEU A 30 -60.77 20.24 -1.59
CA LEU A 30 -60.83 20.24 -0.12
C LEU A 30 -60.76 18.83 0.50
N SER A 31 -61.39 17.87 -0.15
CA SER A 31 -61.40 16.48 0.31
C SER A 31 -60.05 15.78 0.08
N SER A 32 -59.38 16.08 -1.03
CA SER A 32 -58.08 15.49 -1.37
C SER A 32 -56.91 16.24 -0.77
N GLY A 33 -57.08 17.53 -0.44
CA GLY A 33 -55.99 18.45 -0.11
C GLY A 33 -55.14 18.88 -1.31
N LEU A 34 -55.49 18.41 -2.50
CA LEU A 34 -54.70 18.65 -3.73
C LEU A 34 -55.38 19.63 -4.66
N LYS A 35 -54.63 20.58 -5.18
CA LYS A 35 -55.06 21.55 -6.21
C LYS A 35 -55.28 20.91 -7.58
N ILE A 36 -54.48 19.88 -7.89
CA ILE A 36 -54.50 19.13 -9.14
C ILE A 36 -54.81 17.67 -8.82
N ASN A 37 -56.05 17.23 -9.07
CA ASN A 37 -56.49 15.86 -8.83
C ASN A 37 -56.47 14.99 -10.09
N ARG A 38 -56.68 15.62 -11.26
CA ARG A 38 -56.81 14.94 -12.56
C ARG A 38 -55.92 15.59 -13.59
N ALA A 39 -55.50 14.78 -14.56
CA ALA A 39 -54.70 15.28 -15.69
C ALA A 39 -55.36 16.42 -16.46
N SER A 40 -56.73 16.48 -16.44
CA SER A 40 -57.49 17.54 -17.05
C SER A 40 -57.40 18.89 -16.33
N ASP A 41 -57.03 18.90 -15.03
CA ASP A 41 -56.96 20.15 -14.26
C ASP A 41 -55.70 20.95 -14.61
N ASN A 42 -54.57 20.30 -14.75
CA ASN A 42 -53.30 20.88 -15.23
C ASN A 42 -52.39 19.78 -15.76
N PRO A 43 -52.38 19.47 -17.07
CA PRO A 43 -51.52 18.42 -17.63
C PRO A 43 -50.04 18.65 -17.43
N ALA A 44 -49.57 19.91 -17.51
CA ALA A 44 -48.18 20.27 -17.30
C ALA A 44 -47.79 20.13 -15.82
N GLY A 45 -48.66 20.55 -14.90
CA GLY A 45 -48.45 20.44 -13.46
C GLY A 45 -48.33 18.97 -13.02
N ILE A 46 -49.19 18.07 -13.51
CA ILE A 46 -49.12 16.63 -13.23
C ILE A 46 -47.84 16.02 -13.79
N ALA A 47 -47.42 16.35 -14.98
CA ALA A 47 -46.19 15.83 -15.57
C ALA A 47 -44.95 16.22 -14.72
N ILE A 48 -44.90 17.48 -14.28
CA ILE A 48 -43.84 18.00 -13.42
C ILE A 48 -43.88 17.33 -12.03
N SER A 49 -45.07 17.26 -11.41
CA SER A 49 -45.23 16.68 -10.08
C SER A 49 -44.85 15.19 -10.04
N ASN A 50 -45.24 14.41 -11.05
CA ASN A 50 -44.86 13.02 -11.15
C ASN A 50 -43.35 12.84 -11.30
N LYS A 51 -42.67 13.71 -12.07
CA LYS A 51 -41.21 13.70 -12.17
C LYS A 51 -40.57 14.10 -10.84
N MET A 52 -41.09 15.12 -10.18
CA MET A 52 -40.60 15.53 -8.86
C MET A 52 -40.79 14.42 -7.81
N LYS A 53 -41.96 13.78 -7.82
CA LYS A 53 -42.23 12.65 -6.89
C LYS A 53 -41.21 11.51 -7.09
N ALA A 54 -40.98 11.12 -8.34
CA ALA A 54 -39.97 10.11 -8.66
C ALA A 54 -38.55 10.54 -8.22
N GLN A 55 -38.23 11.83 -8.33
CA GLN A 55 -36.95 12.36 -7.85
C GLN A 55 -36.87 12.37 -6.31
N ILE A 56 -37.93 12.74 -5.60
CA ILE A 56 -37.99 12.69 -4.13
C ILE A 56 -37.79 11.25 -3.65
N ASP A 57 -38.54 10.30 -4.19
CA ASP A 57 -38.45 8.89 -3.83
C ASP A 57 -37.03 8.32 -4.12
N ALA A 58 -36.38 8.80 -5.18
CA ALA A 58 -34.98 8.44 -5.50
C ALA A 58 -33.97 9.10 -4.54
N LEU A 59 -34.18 10.36 -4.13
CA LEU A 59 -33.34 11.05 -3.14
C LEU A 59 -33.42 10.38 -1.77
N ASP A 60 -34.62 9.98 -1.32
CA ASP A 60 -34.83 9.24 -0.06
C ASP A 60 -34.08 7.89 -0.07
N LYS A 61 -34.04 7.22 -1.24
CA LYS A 61 -33.26 5.98 -1.40
C LYS A 61 -31.76 6.25 -1.43
N ALA A 62 -31.34 7.32 -2.09
CA ALA A 62 -29.93 7.71 -2.10
C ALA A 62 -29.42 8.10 -0.71
N GLU A 63 -30.23 8.76 0.10
CA GLU A 63 -29.92 9.06 1.51
C GLU A 63 -29.78 7.77 2.34
N SER A 64 -30.72 6.80 2.17
CA SER A 64 -30.59 5.48 2.79
C SER A 64 -29.30 4.78 2.38
N ASN A 65 -28.96 4.78 1.08
CA ASN A 65 -27.72 4.18 0.57
C ASN A 65 -26.47 4.85 1.16
N ALA A 66 -26.49 6.19 1.29
CA ALA A 66 -25.38 6.91 1.91
C ALA A 66 -25.21 6.51 3.39
N SER A 67 -26.32 6.35 4.13
CA SER A 67 -26.32 5.88 5.52
C SER A 67 -25.79 4.44 5.65
N ASP A 68 -26.18 3.56 4.72
CA ASP A 68 -25.66 2.20 4.66
C ASP A 68 -24.15 2.22 4.40
N GLY A 69 -23.68 3.09 3.49
CA GLY A 69 -22.26 3.29 3.22
C GLY A 69 -21.48 3.75 4.45
N VAL A 70 -22.01 4.70 5.21
CA VAL A 70 -21.40 5.12 6.49
C VAL A 70 -21.31 3.94 7.46
N SER A 71 -22.34 3.11 7.53
CA SER A 71 -22.35 1.92 8.41
C SER A 71 -21.28 0.90 8.02
N VAL A 72 -21.09 0.66 6.71
CA VAL A 72 -20.01 -0.21 6.18
C VAL A 72 -18.65 0.31 6.62
N LEU A 73 -18.40 1.62 6.44
CA LEU A 73 -17.13 2.23 6.79
C LEU A 73 -16.87 2.22 8.31
N GLN A 74 -17.91 2.39 9.14
CA GLN A 74 -17.78 2.29 10.59
C GLN A 74 -17.42 0.88 11.05
N ILE A 75 -17.97 -0.17 10.41
CA ILE A 75 -17.60 -1.56 10.71
C ILE A 75 -16.13 -1.80 10.32
N ALA A 76 -15.73 -1.35 9.14
CA ALA A 76 -14.35 -1.46 8.69
C ALA A 76 -13.37 -0.71 9.63
N ASP A 77 -13.66 0.56 10.00
CA ASP A 77 -12.80 1.32 10.92
C ASP A 77 -12.73 0.68 12.31
N GLY A 78 -13.84 0.12 12.81
CA GLY A 78 -13.86 -0.64 14.06
C GLY A 78 -12.87 -1.82 14.03
N ALA A 79 -12.92 -2.63 12.97
CA ALA A 79 -12.00 -3.75 12.76
C ALA A 79 -10.54 -3.29 12.64
N LEU A 80 -10.28 -2.21 11.88
CA LEU A 80 -8.94 -1.64 11.74
C LEU A 80 -8.37 -1.08 13.06
N ASN A 81 -9.22 -0.63 13.96
CA ASN A 81 -8.78 -0.19 15.28
C ASN A 81 -8.27 -1.37 16.13
N GLU A 82 -8.91 -2.55 16.02
CA GLU A 82 -8.40 -3.77 16.66
C GLU A 82 -7.07 -4.22 16.02
N VAL A 83 -6.94 -4.18 14.69
CA VAL A 83 -5.67 -4.46 14.00
C VAL A 83 -4.56 -3.50 14.46
N ALA A 84 -4.86 -2.20 14.62
CA ALA A 84 -3.90 -1.23 15.15
C ALA A 84 -3.39 -1.61 16.53
N SER A 85 -4.29 -2.07 17.40
CA SER A 85 -3.96 -2.53 18.75
C SER A 85 -3.07 -3.77 18.73
N ILE A 86 -3.34 -4.69 17.81
CA ILE A 86 -2.53 -5.90 17.60
C ILE A 86 -1.12 -5.52 17.11
N LEU A 87 -1.00 -4.65 16.09
CA LEU A 87 0.31 -4.21 15.59
C LEU A 87 1.13 -3.49 16.67
N GLN A 88 0.49 -2.66 17.48
CA GLN A 88 1.16 -2.04 18.63
C GLN A 88 1.65 -3.08 19.64
N ARG A 89 0.86 -4.13 19.91
CA ARG A 89 1.28 -5.23 20.78
C ARG A 89 2.46 -6.01 20.20
N MET A 90 2.44 -6.29 18.89
CA MET A 90 3.57 -6.93 18.20
C MET A 90 4.83 -6.07 18.29
N ARG A 91 4.69 -4.74 18.15
CA ARG A 91 5.80 -3.80 18.31
C ARG A 91 6.36 -3.78 19.73
N GLU A 92 5.51 -3.82 20.75
CA GLU A 92 5.97 -3.96 22.16
C GLU A 92 6.78 -5.23 22.38
N LEU A 93 6.32 -6.36 21.83
CA LEU A 93 7.03 -7.63 21.90
C LEU A 93 8.38 -7.56 21.17
N SER A 94 8.43 -6.89 20.00
CA SER A 94 9.68 -6.70 19.25
C SER A 94 10.68 -5.85 20.02
N VAL A 95 10.26 -4.74 20.63
CA VAL A 95 11.13 -3.93 21.52
C VAL A 95 11.60 -4.74 22.72
N GLN A 96 10.75 -5.60 23.27
CA GLN A 96 11.15 -6.47 24.38
C GLN A 96 12.17 -7.54 23.95
N ALA A 97 12.01 -8.09 22.74
CA ALA A 97 12.91 -9.09 22.16
C ALA A 97 14.29 -8.49 21.79
N ALA A 98 14.35 -7.23 21.39
CA ALA A 98 15.59 -6.50 21.09
C ALA A 98 16.51 -6.31 22.31
N ASN A 99 15.98 -6.53 23.53
CA ASN A 99 16.79 -6.38 24.72
C ASN A 99 17.79 -7.54 24.85
N GLY A 100 19.09 -7.24 24.83
CA GLY A 100 20.20 -8.20 24.95
C GLY A 100 20.22 -9.06 26.23
N THR A 101 19.32 -8.80 27.20
CA THR A 101 19.14 -9.67 28.38
C THR A 101 18.23 -10.87 28.11
N LYS A 102 17.61 -10.96 26.92
CA LYS A 102 16.70 -12.04 26.54
C LYS A 102 17.47 -13.21 25.95
N ALA A 103 17.26 -14.40 26.50
CA ALA A 103 17.78 -15.62 25.92
C ALA A 103 17.01 -15.98 24.63
N TYR A 104 17.57 -16.87 23.83
CA TYR A 104 16.94 -17.35 22.59
C TYR A 104 15.54 -17.95 22.86
N GLU A 105 15.40 -18.76 23.91
CA GLU A 105 14.10 -19.37 24.28
C GLU A 105 13.05 -18.32 24.68
N ASP A 106 13.47 -17.20 25.28
CA ASP A 106 12.58 -16.08 25.59
C ASP A 106 12.08 -15.42 24.30
N ARG A 107 12.99 -15.19 23.32
CA ARG A 107 12.65 -14.63 22.02
C ARG A 107 11.71 -15.55 21.22
N VAL A 108 11.97 -16.86 21.23
CA VAL A 108 11.07 -17.86 20.62
C VAL A 108 9.68 -17.82 21.27
N SER A 109 9.61 -17.63 22.59
CA SER A 109 8.32 -17.51 23.28
C SER A 109 7.55 -16.24 22.86
N MET A 110 8.25 -15.12 22.64
CA MET A 110 7.65 -13.89 22.11
C MET A 110 7.24 -14.05 20.65
N GLN A 111 8.03 -14.79 19.84
CA GLN A 111 7.69 -15.10 18.45
C GLN A 111 6.39 -15.91 18.36
N ASN A 112 6.20 -16.89 19.24
CA ASN A 112 4.94 -17.64 19.28
C ASN A 112 3.73 -16.73 19.57
N GLU A 113 3.86 -15.72 20.44
CA GLU A 113 2.80 -14.74 20.67
C GLU A 113 2.57 -13.89 19.41
N ILE A 114 3.63 -13.44 18.75
CA ILE A 114 3.53 -12.68 17.48
C ILE A 114 2.84 -13.52 16.41
N ASP A 115 3.14 -14.81 16.29
CA ASP A 115 2.52 -15.68 15.30
C ASP A 115 1.02 -15.89 15.55
N GLU A 116 0.58 -15.93 16.80
CA GLU A 116 -0.86 -15.94 17.11
C GLU A 116 -1.51 -14.58 16.81
N LEU A 117 -0.82 -13.46 17.06
CA LEU A 117 -1.29 -12.12 16.69
C LEU A 117 -1.40 -11.95 15.17
N LYS A 118 -0.46 -12.48 14.36
CA LYS A 118 -0.56 -12.53 12.89
C LYS A 118 -1.84 -13.24 12.45
N LYS A 119 -2.11 -14.43 13.02
CA LYS A 119 -3.33 -15.19 12.73
C LYS A 119 -4.60 -14.43 13.09
N GLU A 120 -4.56 -13.64 14.15
CA GLU A 120 -5.69 -12.82 14.56
C GLU A 120 -5.93 -11.64 13.59
N VAL A 121 -4.87 -11.01 13.06
CA VAL A 121 -4.97 -10.02 11.98
C VAL A 121 -5.64 -10.66 10.75
N ASP A 122 -5.18 -11.84 10.33
CA ASP A 122 -5.75 -12.55 9.18
C ASP A 122 -7.20 -12.98 9.42
N ARG A 123 -7.55 -13.32 10.67
CA ARG A 123 -8.95 -13.62 11.05
C ARG A 123 -9.81 -12.37 10.93
N ILE A 124 -9.38 -11.24 11.47
CA ILE A 124 -10.11 -9.97 11.38
C ILE A 124 -10.32 -9.59 9.92
N SER A 125 -9.29 -9.72 9.09
CA SER A 125 -9.37 -9.44 7.65
C SER A 125 -10.47 -10.25 6.95
N ARG A 126 -10.55 -11.55 7.21
CA ARG A 126 -11.53 -12.43 6.57
C ARG A 126 -12.94 -12.34 7.15
N ASP A 127 -13.03 -12.19 8.48
CA ASP A 127 -14.31 -12.28 9.19
C ASP A 127 -15.05 -10.93 9.25
N THR A 128 -14.41 -9.82 8.88
CA THR A 128 -15.05 -8.50 8.83
C THR A 128 -15.91 -8.40 7.57
N GLU A 129 -17.21 -8.56 7.75
CA GLU A 129 -18.17 -8.54 6.65
C GLU A 129 -19.36 -7.59 6.91
N TYR A 130 -19.98 -7.13 5.85
CA TYR A 130 -21.26 -6.44 5.84
C TYR A 130 -22.18 -7.10 4.81
N ASN A 131 -23.30 -7.64 5.25
CA ASN A 131 -24.27 -8.33 4.40
C ASN A 131 -23.62 -9.37 3.46
N THR A 132 -22.79 -10.26 4.05
CA THR A 132 -22.03 -11.34 3.36
C THR A 132 -20.94 -10.87 2.37
N LYS A 133 -20.61 -9.59 2.36
CA LYS A 133 -19.46 -9.07 1.60
C LYS A 133 -18.33 -8.80 2.58
N SER A 134 -17.19 -9.42 2.34
CA SER A 134 -15.96 -9.12 3.08
C SER A 134 -15.49 -7.72 2.74
N LEU A 135 -14.97 -7.02 3.76
CA LEU A 135 -14.58 -5.62 3.62
C LEU A 135 -13.07 -5.43 3.55
N LEU A 136 -12.29 -6.30 4.23
CA LEU A 136 -10.86 -6.12 4.44
C LEU A 136 -9.98 -7.22 3.82
N ASP A 137 -10.58 -8.09 3.00
CA ASP A 137 -9.90 -9.20 2.32
C ASP A 137 -9.41 -8.86 0.90
N GLY A 138 -9.44 -7.59 0.51
CA GLY A 138 -9.07 -7.11 -0.82
C GLY A 138 -10.14 -7.28 -1.90
N SER A 139 -11.27 -7.95 -1.61
CA SER A 139 -12.36 -8.12 -2.59
C SER A 139 -13.08 -6.80 -2.92
N SER A 140 -12.96 -5.82 -2.04
CA SER A 140 -13.57 -4.48 -2.16
C SER A 140 -12.56 -3.40 -2.57
N ASP A 141 -11.37 -3.79 -3.07
CA ASP A 141 -10.36 -2.90 -3.66
C ASP A 141 -10.18 -3.18 -5.16
N VAL A 142 -9.44 -2.32 -5.84
CA VAL A 142 -9.10 -2.52 -7.25
C VAL A 142 -8.22 -3.76 -7.43
N ARG A 143 -8.47 -4.51 -8.48
CA ARG A 143 -7.65 -5.67 -8.81
C ARG A 143 -6.43 -5.23 -9.60
N VAL A 144 -5.27 -5.65 -9.11
CA VAL A 144 -3.99 -5.41 -9.73
C VAL A 144 -3.42 -6.74 -10.21
N TYR A 145 -2.95 -6.78 -11.44
CA TYR A 145 -2.33 -7.95 -12.05
C TYR A 145 -0.92 -7.61 -12.50
N GLY A 146 0.01 -8.50 -12.22
CA GLY A 146 1.38 -8.43 -12.72
C GLY A 146 1.99 -9.83 -12.74
N GLU A 147 2.75 -10.14 -13.77
CA GLU A 147 3.51 -11.39 -13.82
C GLU A 147 4.84 -11.19 -13.07
N ASN A 148 5.33 -12.23 -12.41
CA ASN A 148 6.61 -12.21 -11.66
C ASN A 148 6.68 -11.24 -10.46
N ALA A 149 5.53 -10.84 -9.91
CA ALA A 149 5.45 -10.13 -8.65
C ALA A 149 4.20 -10.52 -7.87
N THR A 150 4.22 -10.22 -6.58
CA THR A 150 3.15 -10.51 -5.64
C THR A 150 2.92 -9.32 -4.72
N ARG A 151 1.89 -9.36 -3.88
CA ARG A 151 1.61 -8.36 -2.83
C ARG A 151 1.45 -6.94 -3.38
N PHE A 152 0.64 -6.81 -4.43
CA PHE A 152 0.34 -5.50 -5.00
C PHE A 152 -0.50 -4.65 -4.05
N SER A 153 -0.04 -3.42 -3.80
CA SER A 153 -0.79 -2.36 -3.12
C SER A 153 -0.80 -1.12 -4.00
N VAL A 154 -1.96 -0.50 -4.17
CA VAL A 154 -2.10 0.73 -4.98
C VAL A 154 -2.94 1.75 -4.23
N THR A 155 -2.57 3.02 -4.37
CA THR A 155 -3.35 4.12 -3.81
C THR A 155 -4.51 4.53 -4.72
N GLU A 156 -5.47 5.29 -4.19
CA GLU A 156 -6.64 5.76 -4.92
C GLU A 156 -6.27 6.66 -6.13
N SER A 157 -5.13 7.34 -6.06
CA SER A 157 -4.64 8.21 -7.13
C SER A 157 -4.16 7.44 -8.37
N VAL A 158 -4.01 6.11 -8.26
CA VAL A 158 -3.59 5.25 -9.37
C VAL A 158 -4.81 4.98 -10.25
N SER A 159 -4.73 5.42 -11.51
CA SER A 159 -5.80 5.20 -12.50
C SER A 159 -5.71 3.80 -13.11
N ALA A 160 -6.87 3.24 -13.49
CA ALA A 160 -6.95 1.96 -14.19
C ALA A 160 -6.27 2.05 -15.57
N LYS A 161 -5.13 1.41 -15.70
CA LYS A 161 -4.34 1.26 -16.93
C LYS A 161 -3.18 0.30 -16.72
N VAL A 162 -2.46 0.03 -17.78
CA VAL A 162 -1.21 -0.75 -17.73
C VAL A 162 -0.04 0.19 -17.48
N TYR A 163 0.75 -0.11 -16.46
CA TYR A 163 1.99 0.56 -16.11
C TYR A 163 3.15 -0.33 -16.52
N LYS A 164 4.13 0.23 -17.24
CA LYS A 164 5.26 -0.52 -17.80
C LYS A 164 6.57 -0.03 -17.21
N MET A 165 7.41 -0.96 -16.80
CA MET A 165 8.73 -0.71 -16.25
C MET A 165 9.71 -1.79 -16.68
N ASN A 166 10.99 -1.57 -16.49
CA ASN A 166 12.04 -2.54 -16.76
C ASN A 166 12.72 -2.94 -15.45
N VAL A 167 12.83 -4.23 -15.20
CA VAL A 167 13.66 -4.77 -14.12
C VAL A 167 15.01 -5.14 -14.74
N THR A 168 16.06 -4.40 -14.38
CA THR A 168 17.39 -4.60 -14.96
C THR A 168 18.22 -5.59 -14.16
N GLU A 169 18.07 -5.60 -12.85
CA GLU A 169 18.75 -6.52 -11.94
C GLU A 169 17.79 -7.10 -10.91
N ALA A 170 17.91 -8.39 -10.64
CA ALA A 170 17.17 -9.05 -9.58
C ALA A 170 17.81 -8.76 -8.22
N ALA A 171 16.97 -8.69 -7.17
CA ALA A 171 17.50 -8.67 -5.82
C ALA A 171 18.22 -9.98 -5.49
N THR A 172 19.34 -9.89 -4.78
CA THR A 172 20.07 -11.07 -4.32
C THR A 172 20.08 -11.15 -2.81
N GLN A 173 20.17 -12.39 -2.31
CA GLN A 173 20.43 -12.68 -0.92
C GLN A 173 21.94 -12.60 -0.65
N ALA A 174 22.32 -12.21 0.55
CA ALA A 174 23.69 -12.44 1.00
C ALA A 174 23.93 -13.97 1.03
N ALA A 175 25.04 -14.43 0.48
CA ALA A 175 25.36 -15.85 0.39
C ALA A 175 26.84 -16.10 0.68
N VAL A 176 27.13 -17.07 1.55
CA VAL A 176 28.48 -17.54 1.85
C VAL A 176 28.57 -19.01 1.54
N GLU A 177 29.53 -19.40 0.71
CA GLU A 177 29.82 -20.78 0.39
C GLU A 177 31.04 -21.25 1.17
N LEU A 178 30.91 -22.34 1.90
CA LEU A 178 31.95 -22.91 2.76
C LEU A 178 32.24 -24.35 2.35
N PRO A 179 33.48 -24.83 2.46
CA PRO A 179 33.78 -26.24 2.25
C PRO A 179 32.98 -27.14 3.20
N TYR A 180 32.33 -28.17 2.67
CA TYR A 180 31.65 -29.17 3.49
C TYR A 180 32.65 -30.15 4.08
N ASP A 181 33.50 -29.67 4.97
CA ASP A 181 34.40 -30.48 5.72
C ASP A 181 34.41 -30.07 7.21
N VAL A 182 34.80 -30.98 8.09
CA VAL A 182 34.85 -30.66 9.50
C VAL A 182 36.20 -30.03 9.82
N PRO A 183 36.22 -28.87 10.50
CA PRO A 183 37.46 -28.27 10.92
C PRO A 183 38.32 -29.27 11.70
N PRO A 184 39.61 -29.42 11.37
CA PRO A 184 40.48 -30.48 11.93
C PRO A 184 40.85 -30.26 13.40
N LYS A 185 40.47 -29.14 13.98
CA LYS A 185 40.78 -28.74 15.35
C LYS A 185 39.55 -28.22 16.07
N SER A 186 39.45 -28.41 17.38
CA SER A 186 38.42 -27.75 18.18
C SER A 186 38.66 -26.25 18.22
N GLY A 187 37.61 -25.48 18.01
CA GLY A 187 37.66 -24.03 18.00
C GLY A 187 36.28 -23.42 17.87
N ARG A 188 36.21 -22.11 17.71
CA ARG A 188 35.00 -21.32 17.61
C ARG A 188 34.76 -20.93 16.17
N VAL A 189 33.54 -21.13 15.73
CA VAL A 189 33.01 -20.62 14.46
C VAL A 189 31.81 -19.76 14.80
N THR A 190 31.59 -18.65 14.07
CA THR A 190 30.45 -17.79 14.27
C THR A 190 29.74 -17.53 12.95
N VAL A 191 28.41 -17.42 13.00
CA VAL A 191 27.56 -16.94 11.92
C VAL A 191 26.77 -15.75 12.46
N ASN A 192 26.99 -14.57 11.94
CA ASN A 192 26.38 -13.30 12.42
C ASN A 192 26.49 -13.15 13.96
N GLY A 193 27.67 -13.55 14.54
CA GLY A 193 27.88 -13.47 15.97
C GLY A 193 27.37 -14.68 16.77
N VAL A 194 26.54 -15.55 16.19
CA VAL A 194 26.06 -16.79 16.85
C VAL A 194 27.19 -17.84 16.87
N VAL A 195 27.57 -18.29 18.07
CA VAL A 195 28.74 -19.14 18.28
C VAL A 195 28.43 -20.61 18.05
N ILE A 196 29.25 -21.26 17.23
CA ILE A 196 29.29 -22.71 17.02
C ILE A 196 30.55 -23.25 17.68
N ASN A 197 30.42 -24.12 18.67
CA ASN A 197 31.56 -24.79 19.28
C ASN A 197 31.90 -26.07 18.52
N VAL A 198 32.95 -26.04 17.71
CA VAL A 198 33.42 -27.19 16.96
C VAL A 198 34.34 -28.02 17.82
N MET A 199 34.08 -29.33 17.94
CA MET A 199 34.89 -30.27 18.69
C MET A 199 35.71 -31.15 17.74
N SER A 200 36.96 -31.41 18.07
CA SER A 200 37.81 -32.36 17.32
C SER A 200 37.17 -33.76 17.28
N GLY A 201 37.00 -34.30 16.05
CA GLY A 201 36.37 -35.61 15.85
C GLY A 201 34.86 -35.59 15.67
N MET A 202 34.25 -34.41 15.52
CA MET A 202 32.84 -34.25 15.11
C MET A 202 32.62 -34.84 13.72
N THR A 203 31.45 -35.44 13.46
CA THR A 203 31.11 -35.92 12.11
C THR A 203 30.64 -34.76 11.23
N LYS A 204 30.72 -34.90 9.88
CA LYS A 204 30.25 -33.88 8.93
C LYS A 204 28.77 -33.54 9.16
N GLU A 205 27.94 -34.53 9.43
CA GLU A 205 26.50 -34.36 9.67
C GLU A 205 26.25 -33.60 10.98
N ALA A 206 27.03 -33.89 12.05
CA ALA A 206 26.90 -33.16 13.31
C ALA A 206 27.35 -31.69 13.16
N TYR A 207 28.44 -31.45 12.42
CA TYR A 207 28.88 -30.09 12.12
C TYR A 207 27.83 -29.32 11.31
N LEU A 208 27.28 -29.93 10.25
CA LEU A 208 26.22 -29.33 9.45
C LEU A 208 24.98 -28.99 10.29
N GLN A 209 24.63 -29.86 11.25
CA GLN A 209 23.49 -29.59 12.12
C GLN A 209 23.75 -28.41 13.06
N GLU A 210 24.94 -28.26 13.60
CA GLU A 210 25.31 -27.11 14.43
C GLU A 210 25.36 -25.82 13.60
N VAL A 211 25.88 -25.87 12.35
CA VAL A 211 25.84 -24.73 11.43
C VAL A 211 24.40 -24.36 11.12
N ARG A 212 23.51 -25.33 10.87
CA ARG A 212 22.09 -25.07 10.66
C ARG A 212 21.40 -24.42 11.86
N ASN A 213 21.70 -24.91 13.06
CA ASN A 213 21.14 -24.37 14.30
C ASN A 213 21.58 -22.91 14.51
N ALA A 214 22.85 -22.62 14.27
CA ALA A 214 23.40 -21.27 14.42
C ALA A 214 22.89 -20.33 13.30
N ALA A 215 22.87 -20.81 12.07
CA ALA A 215 22.34 -20.04 10.94
C ALA A 215 20.85 -19.69 11.13
N ALA A 216 20.05 -20.64 11.61
CA ALA A 216 18.64 -20.38 11.94
C ALA A 216 18.49 -19.30 13.02
N GLN A 217 19.34 -19.30 14.06
CA GLN A 217 19.37 -18.22 15.07
C GLN A 217 19.88 -16.89 14.51
N ALA A 218 20.69 -16.95 13.44
CA ALA A 218 21.25 -15.78 12.75
C ALA A 218 20.35 -15.24 11.63
N GLY A 219 19.17 -15.81 11.38
CA GLY A 219 18.28 -15.43 10.28
C GLY A 219 18.81 -15.84 8.91
N CYS A 220 19.45 -17.02 8.86
CA CYS A 220 20.03 -17.56 7.64
C CYS A 220 19.57 -19.01 7.41
N SER A 221 19.45 -19.39 6.16
CA SER A 221 19.17 -20.76 5.72
C SER A 221 20.47 -21.45 5.28
N VAL A 222 20.54 -22.79 5.46
CA VAL A 222 21.73 -23.59 5.10
C VAL A 222 21.35 -24.70 4.15
N GLY A 223 21.89 -24.62 2.94
CA GLY A 223 21.86 -25.67 1.94
C GLY A 223 23.18 -26.42 1.83
N VAL A 224 23.15 -27.58 1.18
CA VAL A 224 24.36 -28.28 0.73
C VAL A 224 24.34 -28.20 -0.79
N SER A 225 25.49 -27.87 -1.39
CA SER A 225 25.63 -27.78 -2.85
C SER A 225 25.31 -29.11 -3.53
N GLU A 226 24.87 -29.07 -4.79
CA GLU A 226 24.49 -30.28 -5.56
C GLU A 226 25.63 -31.30 -5.69
N ASP A 227 26.88 -30.85 -5.68
CA ASP A 227 28.07 -31.71 -5.70
C ASP A 227 28.40 -32.31 -4.34
N GLY A 228 27.75 -31.86 -3.27
CA GLY A 228 27.97 -32.33 -1.88
C GLY A 228 29.31 -31.91 -1.31
N GLN A 229 30.02 -30.94 -1.90
CA GLN A 229 31.35 -30.51 -1.45
C GLN A 229 31.30 -29.20 -0.66
N SER A 230 30.23 -28.40 -0.79
CA SER A 230 30.10 -27.08 -0.17
C SER A 230 28.82 -26.96 0.66
N ILE A 231 28.89 -26.13 1.70
CA ILE A 231 27.76 -25.66 2.48
C ILE A 231 27.48 -24.22 2.02
N LEU A 232 26.24 -23.96 1.59
CA LEU A 232 25.79 -22.64 1.18
C LEU A 232 24.90 -22.05 2.28
N ILE A 233 25.37 -20.97 2.91
CA ILE A 233 24.61 -20.20 3.89
C ILE A 233 24.05 -18.99 3.15
N LYS A 234 22.72 -18.77 3.20
CA LYS A 234 22.03 -17.63 2.59
C LYS A 234 21.25 -16.86 3.64
N SER A 235 21.20 -15.54 3.52
CA SER A 235 20.25 -14.75 4.31
C SER A 235 18.81 -15.13 3.95
N ASP A 236 17.90 -15.04 4.91
CA ASP A 236 16.48 -15.33 4.64
C ASP A 236 15.81 -14.21 3.84
N TYR A 237 16.41 -13.02 3.81
CA TYR A 237 15.91 -11.84 3.12
C TYR A 237 16.83 -11.40 1.98
N TYR A 238 16.27 -10.60 1.07
CA TYR A 238 16.96 -10.00 -0.09
C TYR A 238 17.34 -8.56 0.20
N GLY A 239 18.41 -8.08 -0.42
CA GLY A 239 18.74 -6.66 -0.43
C GLY A 239 20.11 -6.30 0.12
N ALA A 240 20.51 -5.06 -0.12
CA ALA A 240 21.82 -4.53 0.26
C ALA A 240 22.01 -4.39 1.77
N ASP A 241 20.92 -4.32 2.53
CA ASP A 241 20.95 -4.25 4.00
C ASP A 241 21.23 -5.62 4.64
N GLU A 242 21.06 -6.70 3.87
CA GLU A 242 21.31 -8.05 4.34
C GLU A 242 22.77 -8.44 4.19
N SER A 243 23.35 -8.91 5.28
CA SER A 243 24.75 -9.36 5.32
C SER A 243 24.89 -10.63 6.11
N ILE A 244 25.81 -11.50 5.67
CA ILE A 244 26.26 -12.66 6.42
C ILE A 244 27.71 -12.44 6.78
N GLU A 245 27.98 -12.47 8.07
CA GLU A 245 29.32 -12.50 8.63
C GLU A 245 29.61 -13.92 9.15
N PHE A 246 30.53 -14.60 8.48
CA PHE A 246 31.01 -15.91 8.93
C PHE A 246 32.43 -15.77 9.41
N ALA A 247 32.69 -16.07 10.70
CA ALA A 247 34.04 -16.01 11.25
C ALA A 247 34.46 -17.33 11.84
N MET A 248 35.72 -17.67 11.70
CA MET A 248 36.34 -18.82 12.34
C MET A 248 37.76 -18.55 12.77
N ASP A 249 38.23 -19.35 13.74
CA ASP A 249 39.60 -19.33 14.23
C ASP A 249 40.59 -19.52 13.06
N LYS A 250 41.60 -18.66 12.97
CA LYS A 250 42.62 -18.62 11.90
C LYS A 250 43.27 -19.98 11.63
N GLU A 251 43.68 -20.70 12.69
CA GLU A 251 44.31 -22.02 12.54
C GLU A 251 43.36 -23.07 11.93
N MET A 252 42.04 -22.88 12.12
CA MET A 252 41.02 -23.74 11.50
C MET A 252 40.87 -23.43 10.02
N ALA A 253 40.75 -22.17 9.67
CA ALA A 253 40.59 -21.71 8.29
C ALA A 253 41.79 -22.10 7.40
N GLU A 254 43.02 -21.91 7.87
CA GLU A 254 44.26 -22.31 7.15
C GLU A 254 44.32 -23.81 6.85
N LYS A 255 43.82 -24.65 7.78
CA LYS A 255 43.84 -26.12 7.61
C LYS A 255 42.69 -26.66 6.75
N MET A 256 41.64 -25.87 6.56
CA MET A 256 40.53 -26.22 5.64
C MET A 256 40.84 -25.81 4.19
N GLY A 257 42.01 -25.26 3.90
CA GLY A 257 42.41 -24.88 2.55
C GLY A 257 41.85 -23.53 2.11
N GLY A 258 41.45 -22.70 3.08
CA GLY A 258 40.74 -21.45 2.84
C GLY A 258 39.22 -21.62 2.75
N LEU A 259 38.50 -20.54 2.88
CA LEU A 259 37.02 -20.53 2.93
C LEU A 259 36.36 -20.41 1.54
N GLY A 260 36.93 -21.09 0.51
CA GLY A 260 36.31 -21.20 -0.82
C GLY A 260 36.50 -19.98 -1.73
N ASN A 261 36.39 -20.21 -3.04
CA ASN A 261 36.46 -19.18 -4.08
C ASN A 261 35.09 -18.47 -4.23
N ASN A 262 34.77 -17.56 -3.33
CA ASN A 262 33.60 -16.69 -3.53
C ASN A 262 34.05 -15.36 -4.12
N GLU A 263 33.69 -15.10 -5.37
CA GLU A 263 33.98 -13.84 -6.08
C GLU A 263 33.39 -12.60 -5.41
N ALA A 264 32.44 -12.77 -4.50
CA ALA A 264 31.76 -11.71 -3.74
C ALA A 264 32.17 -11.64 -2.26
N CYS A 265 33.08 -12.47 -1.78
CA CYS A 265 33.44 -12.51 -0.36
C CYS A 265 34.71 -11.71 -0.07
N ALA A 266 34.58 -10.68 0.75
CA ALA A 266 35.72 -9.99 1.33
C ALA A 266 36.18 -10.72 2.60
N TYR A 267 37.48 -10.98 2.74
CA TYR A 267 38.09 -11.47 3.98
C TYR A 267 38.37 -10.29 4.88
N GLU A 268 37.91 -10.38 6.11
CA GLU A 268 38.10 -9.35 7.10
C GLU A 268 39.10 -9.80 8.14
N ILE A 269 40.15 -9.03 8.35
CA ILE A 269 41.11 -9.21 9.43
C ILE A 269 41.03 -8.01 10.34
N THR A 270 40.89 -8.27 11.63
CA THR A 270 40.91 -7.23 12.66
C THR A 270 42.30 -7.24 13.32
N GLU A 271 43.11 -6.20 13.06
CA GLU A 271 44.49 -6.10 13.55
C GLU A 271 44.74 -4.75 14.22
N VAL A 272 45.68 -4.67 15.12
CA VAL A 272 46.10 -3.41 15.75
C VAL A 272 46.96 -2.57 14.79
N GLU A 273 47.70 -3.23 13.93
CA GLU A 273 48.54 -2.65 12.90
C GLU A 273 48.75 -3.63 11.74
N MET A 274 48.79 -3.17 10.52
CA MET A 274 48.99 -3.98 9.33
C MET A 274 49.92 -3.32 8.33
N VAL A 275 50.76 -4.12 7.68
CA VAL A 275 51.66 -3.68 6.62
C VAL A 275 51.06 -4.04 5.28
N LEU A 276 50.68 -3.02 4.49
CA LEU A 276 50.22 -3.16 3.11
C LEU A 276 51.35 -3.04 2.13
N PRO A 277 51.28 -3.67 0.94
CA PRO A 277 52.37 -3.62 -0.08
C PRO A 277 52.73 -2.22 -0.48
N LYS A 278 54.00 -1.99 -0.81
CA LYS A 278 54.53 -0.70 -1.29
C LYS A 278 54.26 -0.49 -2.77
N SER A 279 54.23 -1.57 -3.54
CA SER A 279 54.03 -1.52 -4.98
C SER A 279 52.69 -2.10 -5.37
N VAL A 280 51.94 -1.35 -6.19
CA VAL A 280 50.68 -1.83 -6.75
C VAL A 280 50.90 -2.97 -7.75
N ALA A 281 52.09 -3.10 -8.30
CA ALA A 281 52.45 -4.18 -9.21
C ALA A 281 52.36 -5.56 -8.56
N ASP A 282 52.63 -5.66 -7.24
CA ASP A 282 52.50 -6.89 -6.47
C ASP A 282 51.01 -7.33 -6.36
N ILE A 283 50.08 -6.36 -6.39
CA ILE A 283 48.64 -6.60 -6.34
C ILE A 283 48.11 -6.85 -7.78
N GLN A 284 48.59 -6.07 -8.78
CA GLN A 284 48.15 -6.17 -10.16
C GLN A 284 48.57 -7.46 -10.85
N THR A 285 49.68 -8.07 -10.43
CA THR A 285 50.14 -9.35 -10.99
C THR A 285 49.10 -10.46 -10.76
N ASN A 286 48.26 -10.27 -9.81
CA ASN A 286 47.31 -11.26 -9.26
C ASN A 286 45.87 -10.99 -9.66
N LEU A 287 45.59 -9.88 -10.32
CA LEU A 287 44.28 -9.57 -10.87
C LEU A 287 43.76 -10.61 -11.90
N GLY A 288 44.67 -11.41 -12.50
CA GLY A 288 44.28 -12.43 -13.49
C GLY A 288 43.45 -11.83 -14.63
N ASP A 289 42.23 -12.37 -14.81
CA ASP A 289 41.26 -11.85 -15.78
C ASP A 289 40.34 -10.75 -15.21
N LYS A 290 40.42 -10.46 -13.90
CA LYS A 290 39.62 -9.41 -13.24
C LYS A 290 40.15 -8.02 -13.65
N GLU A 291 39.23 -7.05 -13.79
CA GLU A 291 39.60 -5.67 -14.13
C GLU A 291 39.96 -4.85 -12.89
N THR A 292 39.41 -5.17 -11.74
CA THR A 292 39.56 -4.45 -10.47
C THR A 292 39.69 -5.40 -9.29
N GLU A 293 40.40 -4.94 -8.24
CA GLU A 293 40.45 -5.57 -6.93
C GLU A 293 40.19 -4.51 -5.85
N THR A 294 39.59 -4.88 -4.72
CA THR A 294 39.24 -3.93 -3.68
C THR A 294 39.88 -4.32 -2.35
N ILE A 295 40.51 -3.35 -1.71
CA ILE A 295 40.96 -3.41 -0.31
C ILE A 295 40.08 -2.43 0.46
N SER A 296 39.45 -2.85 1.55
CA SER A 296 38.67 -1.96 2.40
C SER A 296 39.31 -1.83 3.78
N ILE A 297 39.29 -0.61 4.33
CA ILE A 297 39.80 -0.29 5.67
C ILE A 297 38.64 0.36 6.44
N ASP A 298 38.09 -0.36 7.40
CA ASP A 298 36.90 0.04 8.17
C ASP A 298 35.71 0.51 7.28
N GLY A 299 35.51 -0.18 6.14
CA GLY A 299 34.44 0.13 5.19
C GLY A 299 34.78 1.26 4.20
N VAL A 300 36.01 1.76 4.18
CA VAL A 300 36.48 2.71 3.16
C VAL A 300 37.25 1.93 2.09
N ASP A 301 36.71 1.89 0.87
CA ASP A 301 37.19 1.05 -0.21
C ASP A 301 38.31 1.71 -1.03
N ILE A 302 39.36 0.94 -1.30
CA ILE A 302 40.45 1.27 -2.21
C ILE A 302 40.32 0.36 -3.43
N VAL A 303 39.81 0.88 -4.51
CA VAL A 303 39.65 0.12 -5.77
C VAL A 303 40.94 0.17 -6.58
N ILE A 304 41.56 -0.99 -6.79
CA ILE A 304 42.83 -1.15 -7.51
C ILE A 304 42.53 -1.64 -8.93
N THR A 305 42.93 -0.88 -9.92
CA THR A 305 42.75 -1.20 -11.34
C THR A 305 44.09 -1.63 -12.00
N LYS A 306 44.00 -2.37 -13.13
CA LYS A 306 45.19 -2.83 -13.90
C LYS A 306 46.14 -1.70 -14.33
N ASP A 307 45.62 -0.50 -14.53
CA ASP A 307 46.38 0.65 -14.99
C ASP A 307 46.80 1.60 -13.86
N MET A 308 46.52 1.25 -12.58
CA MET A 308 46.86 2.08 -11.43
C MET A 308 48.39 2.12 -11.22
N THR A 309 48.92 3.30 -10.98
CA THR A 309 50.35 3.50 -10.66
C THR A 309 50.57 3.48 -9.15
N ASP A 310 51.81 3.19 -8.70
CA ASP A 310 52.17 3.20 -7.27
C ASP A 310 51.83 4.54 -6.60
N ALA A 311 51.99 5.67 -7.29
CA ALA A 311 51.63 6.97 -6.75
C ALA A 311 50.12 7.18 -6.60
N GLN A 312 49.29 6.59 -7.47
CA GLN A 312 47.83 6.63 -7.36
C GLN A 312 47.34 5.70 -6.25
N TYR A 313 47.98 4.53 -6.12
CA TYR A 313 47.70 3.61 -5.02
C TYR A 313 48.04 4.23 -3.67
N GLU A 314 49.23 4.84 -3.54
CA GLU A 314 49.63 5.52 -2.29
C GLU A 314 48.66 6.66 -1.94
N ALA A 315 48.23 7.44 -2.94
CA ALA A 315 47.28 8.52 -2.72
C ALA A 315 45.91 8.00 -2.24
N ALA A 316 45.37 6.94 -2.88
CA ALA A 316 44.11 6.30 -2.51
C ALA A 316 44.20 5.65 -1.12
N LEU A 317 45.34 4.99 -0.80
CA LEU A 317 45.58 4.40 0.51
C LEU A 317 45.59 5.48 1.61
N ARG A 318 46.32 6.60 1.38
CA ARG A 318 46.37 7.68 2.37
C ARG A 318 44.99 8.33 2.58
N GLU A 319 44.22 8.53 1.53
CA GLU A 319 42.88 9.08 1.58
C GLU A 319 41.94 8.14 2.36
N ALA A 320 41.99 6.82 2.09
CA ALA A 320 41.18 5.85 2.78
C ALA A 320 41.53 5.74 4.27
N VAL A 321 42.83 5.69 4.59
CA VAL A 321 43.33 5.63 5.98
C VAL A 321 42.98 6.89 6.77
N ASP A 322 43.12 8.08 6.16
CA ASP A 322 42.74 9.37 6.78
C ASP A 322 41.22 9.46 6.99
N THR A 323 40.43 9.00 6.02
CA THR A 323 38.96 8.94 6.11
C THR A 323 38.52 7.97 7.21
N ALA A 324 39.20 6.85 7.36
CA ALA A 324 38.94 5.88 8.42
C ALA A 324 39.47 6.33 9.82
N GLY A 325 40.21 7.43 9.90
CA GLY A 325 40.72 7.99 11.15
C GLY A 325 42.00 7.33 11.67
N TYR A 326 42.81 6.73 10.80
CA TYR A 326 44.05 6.02 11.15
C TYR A 326 45.27 6.73 10.56
N GLY A 327 46.45 6.34 11.06
CA GLY A 327 47.73 6.82 10.58
C GLY A 327 48.42 5.82 9.66
N VAL A 328 49.03 6.32 8.57
CA VAL A 328 49.88 5.51 7.68
C VAL A 328 51.34 5.94 7.76
N THR A 329 52.24 4.99 7.94
CA THR A 329 53.69 5.24 7.97
C THR A 329 54.37 4.38 6.91
N GLU A 330 55.20 4.99 6.05
CA GLU A 330 56.01 4.26 5.09
C GLU A 330 57.17 3.53 5.81
N THR A 331 57.31 2.21 5.55
CA THR A 331 58.38 1.36 6.07
C THR A 331 59.17 0.72 4.92
N ASP A 332 60.28 0.10 5.22
CA ASP A 332 61.07 -0.64 4.21
C ASP A 332 60.31 -1.82 3.60
N LYS A 333 59.25 -2.32 4.26
CA LYS A 333 58.44 -3.48 3.86
C LYS A 333 57.10 -3.10 3.22
N GLY A 334 56.67 -1.87 3.35
CA GLY A 334 55.35 -1.40 2.85
C GLY A 334 54.80 -0.26 3.68
N TYR A 335 53.50 -0.02 3.53
CA TYR A 335 52.76 1.00 4.27
C TYR A 335 52.18 0.37 5.54
N LEU A 336 52.65 0.84 6.71
CA LEU A 336 52.16 0.40 8.02
C LEU A 336 50.94 1.29 8.38
N VAL A 337 49.78 0.70 8.43
CA VAL A 337 48.55 1.33 8.90
C VAL A 337 48.33 0.99 10.37
N LYS A 338 48.09 2.00 11.21
CA LYS A 338 47.87 1.84 12.65
C LYS A 338 46.90 2.90 13.19
N SER A 339 46.22 2.57 14.29
CA SER A 339 45.43 3.52 15.05
C SER A 339 46.32 4.59 15.69
N GLU A 340 45.95 5.85 15.57
CA GLU A 340 46.61 6.98 16.27
C GLU A 340 46.05 7.20 17.69
N ALA A 341 44.96 6.50 18.05
CA ALA A 341 44.35 6.61 19.37
C ALA A 341 45.26 6.01 20.47
N ALA A 342 45.23 6.59 21.68
CA ALA A 342 46.01 6.14 22.80
C ALA A 342 45.61 4.75 23.34
N GLU A 343 44.41 4.29 23.02
CA GLU A 343 43.91 2.94 23.21
C GLU A 343 44.03 2.19 21.89
N ARG A 344 44.56 0.96 21.95
CA ARG A 344 44.74 0.09 20.78
C ARG A 344 43.38 -0.29 20.24
N GLU A 345 42.88 0.48 19.28
CA GLU A 345 41.70 0.12 18.50
C GLU A 345 42.05 -0.91 17.43
N LEU A 346 41.18 -1.90 17.27
CA LEU A 346 41.31 -2.93 16.24
C LEU A 346 40.84 -2.31 14.92
N ILE A 347 41.71 -2.32 13.92
CA ILE A 347 41.43 -1.83 12.56
C ILE A 347 40.93 -3.02 11.74
N ARG A 348 39.83 -2.83 11.02
CA ARG A 348 39.19 -3.84 10.20
C ARG A 348 39.67 -3.72 8.76
N PHE A 349 40.40 -4.71 8.28
CA PHE A 349 40.87 -4.81 6.92
C PHE A 349 40.08 -5.87 6.17
N SER A 350 39.53 -5.52 5.01
CA SER A 350 38.77 -6.42 4.17
C SER A 350 39.40 -6.50 2.78
N TYR A 351 39.63 -7.71 2.26
CA TYR A 351 40.23 -7.96 0.95
C TYR A 351 39.84 -9.36 0.45
N THR A 352 40.00 -9.61 -0.86
CA THR A 352 39.72 -10.93 -1.42
C THR A 352 40.76 -11.96 -0.99
N TYR A 353 40.39 -13.25 -0.96
CA TYR A 353 41.27 -14.35 -0.51
C TYR A 353 42.52 -14.47 -1.37
N ASP A 354 42.36 -14.37 -2.69
CA ASP A 354 43.48 -14.48 -3.61
C ASP A 354 44.51 -13.40 -3.33
N LEU A 355 44.06 -12.18 -3.07
CA LEU A 355 44.92 -11.06 -2.72
C LEU A 355 45.67 -11.30 -1.38
N ALA A 356 45.01 -11.88 -0.38
CA ALA A 356 45.63 -12.19 0.92
C ALA A 356 46.76 -13.21 0.82
N ASN A 357 46.51 -14.29 0.09
CA ASN A 357 47.50 -15.37 -0.08
C ASN A 357 48.74 -14.90 -0.83
N GLU A 358 48.55 -14.03 -1.83
CA GLU A 358 49.62 -13.61 -2.72
C GLU A 358 50.44 -12.46 -2.15
N LEU A 359 49.83 -11.60 -1.36
CA LEU A 359 50.55 -10.53 -0.63
C LEU A 359 51.39 -11.09 0.55
N GLY A 360 51.30 -12.41 0.81
CA GLY A 360 52.03 -13.02 1.90
C GLY A 360 51.68 -12.38 3.25
N ILE A 361 50.41 -11.93 3.41
CA ILE A 361 49.93 -11.37 4.67
C ILE A 361 49.78 -12.52 5.67
N THR A 362 50.94 -13.05 6.06
CA THR A 362 51.06 -14.01 7.17
C THR A 362 51.24 -13.19 8.43
N SER A 363 50.16 -12.80 9.07
CA SER A 363 50.25 -12.15 10.37
C SER A 363 50.60 -13.17 11.43
N ASN A 364 51.48 -12.81 12.34
CA ASN A 364 51.82 -13.60 13.54
C ASN A 364 50.82 -13.37 14.70
N TYR A 365 49.64 -12.82 14.40
CA TYR A 365 48.65 -12.44 15.38
C TYR A 365 47.46 -13.42 15.40
N VAL A 366 46.90 -13.61 16.58
CA VAL A 366 45.72 -14.46 16.84
C VAL A 366 44.49 -13.64 16.56
N GLY A 367 43.98 -13.71 15.30
CA GLY A 367 42.72 -13.10 14.88
C GLY A 367 41.75 -14.14 14.32
N ASP A 368 40.49 -13.80 14.22
CA ASP A 368 39.47 -14.59 13.55
C ASP A 368 39.44 -14.22 12.06
N TYR A 369 39.35 -15.22 11.17
CA TYR A 369 39.06 -14.97 9.74
C TYR A 369 37.56 -14.77 9.55
N THR A 370 37.21 -13.69 8.92
CA THR A 370 35.80 -13.31 8.69
C THR A 370 35.52 -13.22 7.19
N VAL A 371 34.44 -13.82 6.76
CA VAL A 371 33.90 -13.73 5.41
C VAL A 371 32.60 -12.94 5.49
N ASN A 372 32.52 -11.82 4.80
CA ASN A 372 31.34 -11.01 4.71
C ASN A 372 30.76 -11.09 3.30
N SER A 373 29.47 -11.34 3.22
CA SER A 373 28.71 -11.25 1.98
C SER A 373 27.50 -10.34 2.18
N ARG A 374 27.16 -9.57 1.17
CA ARG A 374 25.98 -8.71 1.17
C ARG A 374 25.08 -9.08 0.00
N GLY A 375 23.78 -8.96 0.20
CA GLY A 375 22.80 -8.99 -0.89
C GLY A 375 22.81 -7.70 -1.72
N THR A 376 22.03 -7.66 -2.77
CA THR A 376 21.80 -6.47 -3.59
C THR A 376 20.32 -6.22 -3.73
N ASP A 377 19.94 -4.95 -3.84
CA ASP A 377 18.56 -4.56 -4.12
C ASP A 377 18.24 -4.79 -5.60
N ALA A 378 16.96 -5.01 -5.89
CA ALA A 378 16.50 -5.03 -7.28
C ALA A 378 16.70 -3.65 -7.93
N VAL A 379 17.05 -3.63 -9.19
CA VAL A 379 17.14 -2.38 -9.97
C VAL A 379 15.96 -2.32 -10.93
N VAL A 380 15.07 -1.36 -10.70
CA VAL A 380 13.88 -1.12 -11.50
C VAL A 380 13.94 0.25 -12.12
N GLU A 381 13.84 0.31 -13.44
CA GLU A 381 13.89 1.54 -14.21
C GLU A 381 12.55 1.81 -14.91
N ILE A 382 12.11 3.07 -14.87
CA ILE A 382 10.99 3.54 -15.68
C ILE A 382 11.57 4.10 -16.98
N PRO A 383 11.19 3.58 -18.18
CA PRO A 383 11.63 4.12 -19.45
C PRO A 383 11.38 5.63 -19.56
N GLY A 384 12.33 6.35 -20.15
CA GLY A 384 12.28 7.82 -20.25
C GLY A 384 13.16 8.56 -19.25
N ASN A 385 14.14 7.89 -18.66
CA ASN A 385 15.19 8.48 -17.81
C ASN A 385 16.58 8.48 -18.51
N ASP A 386 16.62 8.28 -19.82
CA ASP A 386 17.89 8.25 -20.56
C ASP A 386 18.56 9.64 -20.56
N PRO A 387 19.73 9.83 -19.89
CA PRO A 387 20.42 11.10 -19.85
C PRO A 387 20.97 11.52 -21.23
N ALA A 388 21.05 10.60 -22.19
CA ALA A 388 21.48 10.87 -23.56
C ALA A 388 20.32 11.26 -24.51
N ALA A 389 19.06 11.04 -24.07
CA ALA A 389 17.89 11.40 -24.86
C ALA A 389 17.45 12.85 -24.64
N THR A 390 16.71 13.41 -25.60
CA THR A 390 16.12 14.73 -25.43
C THR A 390 14.99 14.71 -24.39
N ALA A 391 14.78 15.83 -23.69
CA ALA A 391 13.71 15.96 -22.70
C ALA A 391 12.33 15.59 -23.26
N ASP A 392 12.03 15.97 -24.52
CA ASP A 392 10.75 15.65 -25.16
C ASP A 392 10.59 14.13 -25.42
N LYS A 393 11.69 13.42 -25.76
CA LYS A 393 11.67 11.96 -25.95
C LYS A 393 11.45 11.26 -24.62
N ASN A 394 12.20 11.64 -23.58
CA ASN A 394 12.03 11.08 -22.24
C ASN A 394 10.60 11.26 -21.71
N LYS A 395 10.01 12.43 -21.95
CA LYS A 395 8.62 12.71 -21.59
C LYS A 395 7.64 11.83 -22.37
N ALA A 396 7.84 11.64 -23.68
CA ALA A 396 6.99 10.79 -24.50
C ALA A 396 7.09 9.32 -24.09
N ASP A 397 8.31 8.84 -23.81
CA ASP A 397 8.58 7.48 -23.37
C ASP A 397 7.92 7.20 -21.99
N ARG A 398 8.04 8.13 -21.03
CA ARG A 398 7.36 8.02 -19.72
C ARG A 398 5.83 8.00 -19.83
N LEU A 399 5.25 8.89 -20.63
CA LEU A 399 3.79 8.88 -20.84
C LEU A 399 3.30 7.59 -21.46
N ALA A 400 4.09 6.95 -22.33
CA ALA A 400 3.77 5.65 -22.93
C ALA A 400 3.81 4.50 -21.92
N THR A 401 4.58 4.64 -20.83
CA THR A 401 4.65 3.66 -19.74
C THR A 401 3.57 3.84 -18.68
N GLY A 402 2.78 4.90 -18.75
CA GLY A 402 1.73 5.19 -17.78
C GLY A 402 2.18 6.07 -16.61
N PHE A 403 3.45 6.40 -16.49
CA PHE A 403 4.00 7.22 -15.41
C PHE A 403 4.15 8.69 -15.80
N THR A 404 4.36 9.57 -14.81
CA THR A 404 4.61 11.00 -15.02
C THR A 404 6.11 11.33 -14.94
N GLU A 405 6.47 12.59 -15.17
CA GLU A 405 7.87 13.04 -15.09
C GLU A 405 8.43 13.05 -13.67
N THR A 406 7.57 13.09 -12.66
CA THR A 406 7.93 13.21 -11.24
C THR A 406 7.92 11.87 -10.49
N THR A 407 7.62 10.78 -11.20
CA THR A 407 7.59 9.44 -10.61
C THR A 407 9.00 9.01 -10.18
N THR A 408 9.12 8.55 -8.95
CA THR A 408 10.33 7.98 -8.37
C THR A 408 10.14 6.50 -8.06
N VAL A 409 11.22 5.75 -8.13
CA VAL A 409 11.26 4.31 -7.77
C VAL A 409 12.23 4.16 -6.61
N GLU A 410 11.78 3.52 -5.57
CA GLU A 410 12.59 3.10 -4.42
C GLU A 410 12.52 1.58 -4.31
N THR A 411 13.67 0.95 -4.09
CA THR A 411 13.77 -0.49 -3.93
C THR A 411 14.44 -0.81 -2.60
N ASN A 412 13.90 -1.82 -1.92
CA ASN A 412 14.50 -2.38 -0.70
C ASN A 412 14.42 -3.91 -0.83
N GLY A 413 15.53 -4.54 -1.11
CA GLY A 413 15.55 -5.94 -1.51
C GLY A 413 14.74 -6.15 -2.79
N ASN A 414 13.75 -7.02 -2.73
CA ASN A 414 12.81 -7.30 -3.81
C ASN A 414 11.48 -6.52 -3.67
N LYS A 415 11.33 -5.68 -2.66
CA LYS A 415 10.20 -4.76 -2.50
C LYS A 415 10.44 -3.52 -3.35
N VAL A 416 9.48 -3.21 -4.22
CA VAL A 416 9.51 -2.06 -5.13
C VAL A 416 8.39 -1.12 -4.76
N MET A 417 8.72 0.14 -4.54
CA MET A 417 7.76 1.22 -4.27
C MET A 417 7.93 2.32 -5.32
N ILE A 418 6.87 2.61 -6.04
CA ILE A 418 6.82 3.64 -7.07
C ILE A 418 5.91 4.75 -6.60
N THR A 419 6.46 5.93 -6.40
CA THR A 419 5.72 7.07 -5.87
C THR A 419 5.75 8.25 -6.82
N ASP A 420 4.70 9.08 -6.75
CA ASP A 420 4.60 10.32 -7.51
C ASP A 420 3.85 11.40 -6.70
N ASN A 421 3.89 12.62 -7.20
CA ASN A 421 3.14 13.72 -6.64
C ASN A 421 1.62 13.43 -6.63
N GLY A 422 0.93 13.90 -5.59
CA GLY A 422 -0.52 13.73 -5.48
C GLY A 422 -0.98 12.44 -4.81
N GLY A 423 -0.09 11.74 -4.12
CA GLY A 423 -0.42 10.53 -3.36
C GLY A 423 -0.51 9.26 -4.21
N PHE A 424 0.03 9.30 -5.44
CA PHE A 424 0.18 8.11 -6.26
C PHE A 424 1.26 7.19 -5.66
N SER A 425 0.93 5.93 -5.39
CA SER A 425 1.87 4.90 -5.01
C SER A 425 1.43 3.55 -5.57
N ILE A 426 2.37 2.83 -6.15
CA ILE A 426 2.25 1.40 -6.50
C ILE A 426 3.37 0.68 -5.77
N GLU A 427 3.02 -0.34 -5.01
CA GLU A 427 3.94 -1.14 -4.23
C GLU A 427 3.73 -2.61 -4.57
N PHE A 428 4.81 -3.36 -4.70
CA PHE A 428 4.78 -4.79 -4.97
C PHE A 428 6.10 -5.46 -4.59
N LEU A 429 6.04 -6.80 -4.48
CA LEU A 429 7.20 -7.64 -4.20
C LEU A 429 7.56 -8.43 -5.45
N LEU A 430 8.75 -8.19 -6.02
CA LEU A 430 9.27 -8.96 -7.16
C LEU A 430 9.61 -10.39 -6.74
N ASN A 431 9.38 -11.34 -7.65
CA ASN A 431 9.85 -12.69 -7.44
C ASN A 431 11.39 -12.72 -7.46
N ALA A 432 11.96 -13.47 -6.55
CA ALA A 432 13.39 -13.56 -6.29
C ALA A 432 14.29 -13.86 -7.51
N ASP A 433 13.75 -14.56 -8.49
CA ASP A 433 14.48 -15.02 -9.68
C ASP A 433 14.16 -14.20 -10.94
N TYR A 434 13.56 -13.01 -10.81
CA TYR A 434 13.21 -12.22 -11.98
C TYR A 434 14.16 -11.02 -12.15
N PRO A 435 14.74 -10.80 -13.36
CA PRO A 435 14.55 -11.52 -14.63
C PRO A 435 15.36 -12.84 -14.74
N LYS A 436 14.73 -13.89 -15.20
CA LYS A 436 15.33 -15.26 -15.32
C LYS A 436 16.28 -15.45 -16.49
N THR A 437 16.45 -14.49 -17.37
CA THR A 437 17.15 -14.72 -18.64
C THR A 437 18.60 -14.28 -18.53
N GLU A 438 19.49 -15.24 -18.39
CA GLU A 438 20.93 -15.01 -18.61
C GLU A 438 21.13 -14.38 -19.98
N GLY A 439 21.62 -13.13 -20.01
CA GLY A 439 22.03 -12.42 -21.23
C GLY A 439 21.01 -11.45 -21.84
N THR A 440 19.85 -11.22 -21.26
CA THR A 440 18.95 -10.12 -21.63
C THR A 440 18.92 -9.07 -20.52
N THR A 441 19.45 -7.92 -20.82
CA THR A 441 19.56 -6.76 -19.91
C THR A 441 18.22 -6.06 -19.61
N GLU A 442 17.07 -6.57 -20.09
CA GLU A 442 15.78 -5.88 -19.96
C GLU A 442 14.66 -6.87 -19.69
N GLY A 443 14.20 -6.91 -18.45
CA GLY A 443 12.94 -7.57 -18.10
C GLY A 443 11.79 -6.57 -18.19
N ASN A 444 11.02 -6.59 -19.29
CA ASN A 444 9.78 -5.83 -19.37
C ASN A 444 8.81 -6.35 -18.31
N PHE A 445 8.42 -5.48 -17.40
CA PHE A 445 7.47 -5.77 -16.34
C PHE A 445 6.24 -4.87 -16.49
N GLU A 446 5.06 -5.47 -16.46
CA GLU A 446 3.80 -4.76 -16.62
C GLU A 446 2.92 -4.97 -15.39
N VAL A 447 2.36 -3.87 -14.88
CA VAL A 447 1.35 -3.88 -13.82
C VAL A 447 0.05 -3.35 -14.40
N GLU A 448 -0.97 -4.20 -14.48
CA GLU A 448 -2.30 -3.83 -14.92
C GLU A 448 -3.19 -3.52 -13.70
N VAL A 449 -3.61 -2.28 -13.58
CA VAL A 449 -4.56 -1.83 -12.57
C VAL A 449 -5.94 -1.72 -13.22
N THR A 450 -6.93 -2.40 -12.66
CA THR A 450 -8.31 -2.43 -13.19
C THR A 450 -9.25 -1.64 -12.30
N ASP A 451 -10.42 -1.22 -12.81
CA ASP A 451 -11.49 -0.57 -12.03
C ASP A 451 -12.48 -1.61 -11.42
N ILE A 452 -12.08 -2.87 -11.34
CA ILE A 452 -12.97 -3.94 -10.86
C ILE A 452 -12.68 -4.19 -9.38
N GLY A 453 -13.73 -4.17 -8.56
CA GLY A 453 -13.65 -4.55 -7.15
C GLY A 453 -14.19 -3.50 -6.18
N SER A 454 -14.16 -2.20 -6.52
CA SER A 454 -14.66 -1.13 -5.65
C SER A 454 -16.15 -1.30 -5.32
N LEU A 455 -16.53 -0.92 -4.10
CA LEU A 455 -17.91 -0.90 -3.64
C LEU A 455 -18.59 0.40 -4.07
N THR A 456 -19.40 0.35 -5.12
CA THR A 456 -20.13 1.54 -5.64
C THR A 456 -21.38 1.80 -4.82
N ILE A 457 -21.53 3.01 -4.28
CA ILE A 457 -22.70 3.49 -3.55
C ILE A 457 -23.38 4.58 -4.36
N GLN A 458 -24.65 4.35 -4.74
CA GLN A 458 -25.47 5.34 -5.42
C GLN A 458 -25.94 6.42 -4.43
N ILE A 459 -25.42 7.64 -4.56
CA ILE A 459 -25.66 8.79 -3.68
C ILE A 459 -26.45 9.90 -4.35
N GLY A 460 -27.20 9.58 -5.41
CA GLY A 460 -28.02 10.56 -6.11
C GLY A 460 -29.16 9.94 -6.89
N ALA A 461 -30.08 10.80 -7.35
CA ALA A 461 -31.31 10.39 -8.06
C ALA A 461 -31.10 10.09 -9.55
N ASN A 462 -29.92 10.40 -10.11
CA ASN A 462 -29.64 10.25 -11.54
C ASN A 462 -28.48 9.30 -11.77
N GLU A 463 -28.30 8.87 -13.01
CA GLU A 463 -27.19 8.08 -13.48
C GLU A 463 -25.85 8.80 -13.25
N HIS A 464 -24.80 8.06 -12.90
CA HIS A 464 -23.45 8.56 -12.56
C HIS A 464 -23.39 9.50 -11.33
N GLN A 465 -24.33 9.38 -10.42
CA GLN A 465 -24.29 10.03 -9.11
C GLN A 465 -23.97 9.00 -8.03
N ASP A 466 -22.84 8.38 -8.19
CA ASP A 466 -22.31 7.31 -7.33
C ASP A 466 -20.97 7.72 -6.69
N MET A 467 -20.58 6.98 -5.71
CA MET A 467 -19.27 7.05 -5.05
C MET A 467 -18.70 5.67 -4.92
N ASP A 468 -17.50 5.49 -5.44
CA ASP A 468 -16.75 4.26 -5.28
C ASP A 468 -15.96 4.29 -3.97
N LEU A 469 -16.17 3.28 -3.15
CA LEU A 469 -15.43 3.02 -1.94
C LEU A 469 -14.40 1.93 -2.23
N ARG A 470 -13.13 2.23 -1.95
CA ARG A 470 -12.02 1.30 -2.06
C ARG A 470 -11.54 0.93 -0.66
N LEU A 471 -11.70 -0.33 -0.29
CA LEU A 471 -11.28 -0.88 0.98
C LEU A 471 -10.11 -1.81 0.71
N SER A 472 -8.90 -1.35 1.06
CA SER A 472 -7.67 -2.12 0.84
C SER A 472 -7.63 -3.36 1.72
N GLU A 473 -6.96 -4.40 1.23
CA GLU A 473 -6.68 -5.60 2.01
C GLU A 473 -5.83 -5.26 3.23
N VAL A 474 -6.22 -5.83 4.38
CA VAL A 474 -5.50 -5.69 5.63
C VAL A 474 -5.29 -7.07 6.24
N SER A 475 -4.32 -7.78 5.69
CA SER A 475 -3.88 -9.11 6.17
C SER A 475 -2.44 -9.02 6.70
N SER A 476 -1.97 -10.07 7.37
CA SER A 476 -0.56 -10.18 7.77
C SER A 476 0.37 -10.08 6.56
N THR A 477 -0.07 -10.59 5.41
CA THR A 477 0.69 -10.61 4.16
C THR A 477 0.70 -9.23 3.48
N SER A 478 -0.44 -8.53 3.42
CA SER A 478 -0.52 -7.20 2.78
C SER A 478 0.22 -6.13 3.56
N LEU A 479 0.31 -6.27 4.88
CA LEU A 479 1.07 -5.39 5.76
C LEU A 479 2.53 -5.83 5.96
N TYR A 480 3.01 -6.85 5.24
CA TYR A 480 4.37 -7.43 5.34
C TYR A 480 4.75 -7.94 6.75
N VAL A 481 3.79 -8.04 7.68
CA VAL A 481 4.07 -8.51 9.05
C VAL A 481 4.22 -10.03 9.15
N ASP A 482 3.86 -10.79 8.12
CA ASP A 482 4.09 -12.23 8.03
C ASP A 482 5.59 -12.58 8.09
N THR A 483 6.47 -11.68 7.60
CA THR A 483 7.93 -11.85 7.61
C THR A 483 8.57 -11.53 8.95
N VAL A 484 7.83 -10.94 9.91
CA VAL A 484 8.36 -10.56 11.22
C VAL A 484 8.79 -11.80 12.01
N ASP A 485 10.07 -11.87 12.35
CA ASP A 485 10.66 -12.89 13.23
C ASP A 485 11.61 -12.25 14.23
N VAL A 486 11.23 -12.25 15.50
CA VAL A 486 12.01 -11.68 16.61
C VAL A 486 12.89 -12.73 17.31
N SER A 487 12.82 -13.99 16.91
CA SER A 487 13.62 -15.07 17.48
C SER A 487 15.08 -15.03 17.01
N VAL A 488 15.31 -14.52 15.78
CA VAL A 488 16.63 -14.47 15.15
C VAL A 488 17.42 -13.24 15.59
N GLU A 489 18.75 -13.30 15.44
CA GLU A 489 19.63 -12.17 15.68
C GLU A 489 19.29 -10.99 14.75
N LYS A 490 19.28 -9.76 15.27
CA LYS A 490 18.82 -8.56 14.56
C LYS A 490 17.35 -8.60 14.05
N GLY A 491 16.65 -9.74 14.23
CA GLY A 491 15.26 -9.87 13.79
C GLY A 491 14.31 -8.91 14.49
N ALA A 492 14.56 -8.65 15.77
CA ALA A 492 13.76 -7.68 16.54
C ALA A 492 13.89 -6.23 16.02
N ASP A 493 15.09 -5.83 15.56
CA ASP A 493 15.32 -4.50 14.99
C ASP A 493 14.58 -4.36 13.65
N ARG A 494 14.66 -5.35 12.78
CA ARG A 494 13.88 -5.41 11.53
C ARG A 494 12.39 -5.42 11.79
N ALA A 495 11.95 -6.24 12.73
CA ALA A 495 10.53 -6.31 13.12
C ALA A 495 9.97 -4.95 13.55
N MET A 496 10.75 -4.13 14.27
CA MET A 496 10.32 -2.77 14.66
C MET A 496 10.12 -1.88 13.44
N ILE A 497 11.01 -1.94 12.44
CA ILE A 497 10.90 -1.15 11.20
C ILE A 497 9.66 -1.58 10.42
N THR A 498 9.51 -2.88 10.15
CA THR A 498 8.35 -3.42 9.42
C THR A 498 7.02 -3.11 10.12
N LEU A 499 6.97 -3.20 11.45
CA LEU A 499 5.77 -2.89 12.21
C LEU A 499 5.46 -1.39 12.24
N ASP A 500 6.47 -0.51 12.25
CA ASP A 500 6.27 0.95 12.15
C ASP A 500 5.76 1.33 10.75
N GLU A 501 6.23 0.68 9.68
CA GLU A 501 5.67 0.80 8.33
C GLU A 501 4.21 0.32 8.28
N ALA A 502 3.93 -0.88 8.79
CA ALA A 502 2.58 -1.44 8.83
C ALA A 502 1.58 -0.55 9.61
N ILE A 503 2.01 0.05 10.74
CA ILE A 503 1.20 1.01 11.51
C ILE A 503 0.94 2.28 10.70
N THR A 504 1.93 2.74 9.93
CA THR A 504 1.80 3.92 9.07
C THR A 504 0.82 3.64 7.93
N ASP A 505 0.92 2.50 7.26
CA ASP A 505 0.02 2.08 6.19
C ASP A 505 -1.41 1.91 6.70
N LEU A 506 -1.58 1.24 7.84
CA LEU A 506 -2.88 1.10 8.49
C LEU A 506 -3.49 2.45 8.84
N SER A 507 -2.68 3.40 9.31
CA SER A 507 -3.12 4.77 9.62
C SER A 507 -3.56 5.52 8.37
N ALA A 508 -2.87 5.33 7.24
CA ALA A 508 -3.24 5.88 5.94
C ALA A 508 -4.57 5.30 5.43
N ILE A 509 -4.78 3.98 5.57
CA ILE A 509 -6.05 3.31 5.24
C ILE A 509 -7.19 3.88 6.09
N ARG A 510 -7.02 4.00 7.41
CA ARG A 510 -8.02 4.58 8.33
C ARG A 510 -8.33 6.04 8.00
N SER A 511 -7.32 6.83 7.66
CA SER A 511 -7.51 8.22 7.23
C SER A 511 -8.38 8.32 5.98
N ARG A 512 -8.19 7.42 5.01
CA ARG A 512 -9.05 7.32 3.80
C ARG A 512 -10.49 6.96 4.16
N ILE A 513 -10.69 5.96 5.00
CA ILE A 513 -12.03 5.57 5.48
C ILE A 513 -12.72 6.76 6.16
N GLY A 514 -12.02 7.50 7.01
CA GLY A 514 -12.54 8.73 7.63
C GLY A 514 -12.91 9.81 6.60
N ALA A 515 -12.11 9.97 5.54
CA ALA A 515 -12.43 10.88 4.45
C ALA A 515 -13.69 10.45 3.67
N PHE A 516 -13.86 9.15 3.40
CA PHE A 516 -15.07 8.62 2.78
C PHE A 516 -16.31 8.79 3.67
N GLN A 517 -16.19 8.56 4.98
CA GLN A 517 -17.28 8.81 5.93
C GLN A 517 -17.72 10.27 5.88
N ASN A 518 -16.79 11.22 5.97
CA ASN A 518 -17.09 12.64 5.88
C ASN A 518 -17.79 12.99 4.54
N ARG A 519 -17.31 12.45 3.42
CA ARG A 519 -17.91 12.67 2.09
C ARG A 519 -19.35 12.14 2.03
N LEU A 520 -19.61 10.95 2.57
CA LEU A 520 -20.96 10.36 2.62
C LEU A 520 -21.89 11.15 3.54
N GLU A 521 -21.41 11.63 4.70
CA GLU A 521 -22.18 12.47 5.61
C GLU A 521 -22.55 13.82 4.96
N TYR A 522 -21.61 14.46 4.26
CA TYR A 522 -21.92 15.68 3.50
C TYR A 522 -22.89 15.40 2.34
N ALA A 523 -22.75 14.26 1.66
CA ALA A 523 -23.69 13.84 0.62
C ALA A 523 -25.10 13.62 1.20
N SER A 524 -25.22 12.88 2.31
CA SER A 524 -26.49 12.64 3.01
C SER A 524 -27.16 13.94 3.44
N ASN A 525 -26.43 14.86 4.05
CA ASN A 525 -26.93 16.17 4.44
C ASN A 525 -27.43 16.99 3.23
N ASN A 526 -26.72 16.92 2.11
CA ASN A 526 -27.13 17.62 0.86
C ASN A 526 -28.38 16.95 0.26
N LEU A 527 -28.45 15.61 0.27
CA LEU A 527 -29.61 14.87 -0.21
C LEU A 527 -30.86 15.20 0.62
N ALA A 528 -30.74 15.22 1.95
CA ALA A 528 -31.82 15.61 2.85
C ALA A 528 -32.32 17.03 2.56
N ALA A 529 -31.41 18.01 2.46
CA ALA A 529 -31.77 19.39 2.13
C ALA A 529 -32.39 19.55 0.73
N THR A 530 -31.89 18.77 -0.25
CA THR A 530 -32.45 18.77 -1.60
C THR A 530 -33.82 18.11 -1.61
N GLY A 531 -34.01 17.01 -0.88
CA GLY A 531 -35.29 16.32 -0.71
C GLY A 531 -36.36 17.24 -0.08
N GLU A 532 -36.00 17.98 0.98
CA GLU A 532 -36.87 18.96 1.63
C GLU A 532 -37.30 20.07 0.64
N ASN A 533 -36.33 20.64 -0.07
CA ASN A 533 -36.63 21.68 -1.06
C ASN A 533 -37.52 21.15 -2.22
N MET A 534 -37.25 19.95 -2.70
CA MET A 534 -38.08 19.30 -3.74
C MET A 534 -39.46 18.99 -3.23
N THR A 535 -39.60 18.53 -1.99
CA THR A 535 -40.90 18.28 -1.34
C THR A 535 -41.70 19.59 -1.18
N ALA A 536 -41.04 20.68 -0.77
CA ALA A 536 -41.65 22.00 -0.69
C ALA A 536 -42.11 22.48 -2.06
N ALA A 537 -41.30 22.30 -3.11
CA ALA A 537 -41.67 22.66 -4.49
C ALA A 537 -42.81 21.78 -5.04
N TYR A 538 -42.79 20.49 -4.74
CA TYR A 538 -43.86 19.55 -5.09
C TYR A 538 -45.20 19.95 -4.42
N SER A 539 -45.17 20.25 -3.12
CA SER A 539 -46.30 20.75 -2.36
C SER A 539 -46.85 22.06 -2.98
N GLY A 540 -45.97 23.00 -3.32
CA GLY A 540 -46.39 24.26 -3.98
C GLY A 540 -47.10 24.08 -5.32
N ILE A 541 -46.83 22.98 -6.06
CA ILE A 541 -47.50 22.66 -7.33
C ILE A 541 -48.80 21.91 -7.10
N LEU A 542 -48.83 20.95 -6.22
CA LEU A 542 -49.89 19.94 -6.08
C LEU A 542 -50.89 20.26 -4.97
N ASP A 543 -50.42 20.79 -3.84
CA ASP A 543 -51.25 21.02 -2.67
C ASP A 543 -52.11 22.27 -2.80
N THR A 544 -53.28 22.26 -2.17
CA THR A 544 -54.18 23.37 -2.14
C THR A 544 -54.06 24.17 -0.84
N ASP A 545 -54.15 25.51 -0.96
CA ASP A 545 -54.33 26.35 0.23
C ASP A 545 -55.77 26.19 0.72
N MET A 546 -55.90 25.44 1.82
CA MET A 546 -57.19 25.12 2.43
C MET A 546 -58.00 26.34 2.84
N ALA A 547 -57.35 27.45 3.26
CA ALA A 547 -58.05 28.68 3.66
C ALA A 547 -58.66 29.37 2.44
N THR A 548 -57.88 29.49 1.36
CA THR A 548 -58.34 30.07 0.08
C THR A 548 -59.44 29.22 -0.54
N GLU A 549 -59.28 27.89 -0.60
CA GLU A 549 -60.25 26.98 -1.21
C GLU A 549 -61.56 26.88 -0.39
N MET A 550 -61.52 26.94 0.95
CA MET A 550 -62.70 27.04 1.81
C MET A 550 -63.46 28.35 1.57
N THR A 551 -62.75 29.46 1.32
CA THR A 551 -63.37 30.72 0.99
C THR A 551 -64.07 30.63 -0.38
N GLU A 552 -63.41 30.03 -1.38
CA GLU A 552 -63.99 29.82 -2.70
C GLU A 552 -65.22 28.85 -2.61
N TYR A 553 -65.12 27.75 -1.88
CA TYR A 553 -66.21 26.83 -1.62
C TYR A 553 -67.41 27.55 -1.02
N THR A 554 -67.21 28.33 0.06
CA THR A 554 -68.26 29.07 0.73
C THR A 554 -68.90 30.08 -0.22
N GLN A 555 -68.09 30.80 -1.01
CA GLN A 555 -68.62 31.74 -2.01
C GLN A 555 -69.47 31.03 -3.09
N GLN A 556 -69.00 29.89 -3.64
CA GLN A 556 -69.72 29.12 -4.64
C GLN A 556 -71.03 28.54 -4.05
N ASN A 557 -71.00 28.12 -2.79
CA ASN A 557 -72.21 27.63 -2.09
C ASN A 557 -73.24 28.72 -1.93
N ILE A 558 -72.84 29.93 -1.49
CA ILE A 558 -73.74 31.08 -1.40
C ILE A 558 -74.32 31.47 -2.81
N LEU A 559 -73.42 31.46 -3.84
CA LEU A 559 -73.81 31.73 -5.21
C LEU A 559 -74.82 30.70 -5.79
N SER A 560 -74.66 29.42 -5.43
CA SER A 560 -75.58 28.33 -5.80
C SER A 560 -76.94 28.56 -5.17
N GLN A 561 -76.97 28.85 -3.85
CA GLN A 561 -78.25 29.15 -3.15
C GLN A 561 -78.94 30.38 -3.73
N ALA A 562 -78.16 31.45 -4.03
CA ALA A 562 -78.72 32.66 -4.69
C ALA A 562 -79.23 32.35 -6.08
N ALA A 563 -78.49 31.55 -6.89
CA ALA A 563 -78.91 31.16 -8.23
C ALA A 563 -80.20 30.33 -8.24
N ILE A 564 -80.39 29.43 -7.28
CA ILE A 564 -81.60 28.65 -7.08
C ILE A 564 -82.80 29.64 -6.81
N SER A 565 -82.60 30.60 -5.91
CA SER A 565 -83.61 31.61 -5.59
C SER A 565 -83.96 32.45 -6.79
N VAL A 566 -82.95 32.92 -7.55
CA VAL A 566 -83.19 33.72 -8.80
C VAL A 566 -83.86 32.84 -9.87
N LEU A 567 -83.52 31.57 -9.98
CA LEU A 567 -84.15 30.64 -10.91
C LEU A 567 -85.64 30.45 -10.58
N SER A 568 -86.00 30.32 -9.29
CA SER A 568 -87.37 30.29 -8.83
C SER A 568 -88.15 31.57 -9.24
N GLN A 569 -87.51 32.71 -8.95
CA GLN A 569 -88.11 34.03 -9.31
C GLN A 569 -88.24 34.24 -10.84
N ALA A 570 -87.24 33.78 -11.64
CA ALA A 570 -87.31 33.81 -13.08
C ALA A 570 -88.41 32.90 -13.65
N ASN A 571 -88.73 31.79 -12.99
CA ASN A 571 -89.85 30.90 -13.38
C ASN A 571 -91.23 31.45 -12.99
N GLU A 572 -91.33 32.29 -11.95
CA GLU A 572 -92.58 32.98 -11.58
C GLU A 572 -92.96 34.16 -12.49
N LEU A 573 -91.99 34.87 -13.05
CA LEU A 573 -92.19 36.00 -13.89
C LEU A 573 -93.18 35.75 -15.10
N PRO A 574 -93.03 34.65 -15.86
CA PRO A 574 -93.97 34.33 -16.94
C PRO A 574 -95.39 34.05 -16.43
N GLN A 575 -95.53 33.44 -15.23
CA GLN A 575 -96.82 33.17 -14.61
C GLN A 575 -97.57 34.48 -14.20
N GLN A 576 -96.78 35.42 -13.58
CA GLN A 576 -97.34 36.76 -13.24
C GLN A 576 -97.73 37.53 -14.46
N VAL A 577 -96.99 37.47 -15.56
CA VAL A 577 -97.36 38.12 -16.84
C VAL A 577 -98.62 37.44 -17.43
N LEU A 578 -98.74 36.09 -17.30
CA LEU A 578 -99.91 35.37 -17.80
C LEU A 578 -101.15 35.71 -16.96
N SER A 579 -101.02 35.88 -15.62
CA SER A 579 -102.12 36.32 -14.74
C SER A 579 -102.55 37.75 -14.93
N LEU A 580 -101.70 38.66 -15.52
CA LEU A 580 -102.03 40.04 -15.91
C LEU A 580 -102.69 40.12 -17.29
N LEU A 581 -102.61 39.03 -18.08
CA LEU A 581 -103.22 38.95 -19.45
C LEU A 581 -104.54 38.19 -19.46
N GLN A 582 -104.96 37.61 -18.34
CA GLN A 582 -106.25 37.03 -18.08
C GLN A 582 -107.14 38.03 -17.34
#